data_bf4cedbc43269ab3ec3ab5cd3bab2408
#
_entry.id   bf4cedbc43269ab3ec3ab5cd3bab2408
#
_cell.length_a   1.000
_cell.length_b   1.000
_cell.length_c   1.000
_cell.angle_alpha   90.00
_cell.angle_beta   90.00
_cell.angle_gamma   90.00
#
_symmetry.space_group_name_H-M   'P 1'
#
loop_
_entity.id
_entity.type
_entity.pdbx_description
1 polymer ?
#
loop_
_entity_poly.entity_id
_entity_poly.type
_entity_poly.pdbx_seq_one_letter_code
_entity_poly.pdbx_strand_id
1 'polypeptide(L)'
;MSEKVEILIVEDSPTQALRLKNILHEQGYRVQMAMHGQEALDIILDHEPDLIISDIVMPEIDGFELCQRIKKNEKWRRIPVILLTSLTDSKNVIKGLACGADNFITKPYEPKYLLSRIETILNNLKLRQARKESQGLQIIFGGKQYLIPSEPQQILDFLFSTYETALHQNRELVKTKEELKRLNLQLEGMVAQRTAALTAEVDERKKAQTELQESLNKLHKTMEGTIHTISLMSEIRDPYTAGHERRVSQLACAIAHELRLSKDQVEGIRVAGLLHDIGKISVPIEILSRPGQIRDFEFNMIKIHPQEGFDILKKIEFPWPVAQAVLQHHERMDGSGYPKGLSGSEIILEARILAVADVVEAMSTHRPYRPAIGMERALNEISQNRGVQYDPRVVDACLLLVKEKGFDFESV
;
A
#
# COMPACT_ATOMS: atom_id res chain seq x y z
N MET A 1 53.75 46.29 21.24
CA MET A 1 52.50 45.69 20.70
C MET A 1 52.92 44.44 19.94
N SER A 2 52.53 43.23 20.40
CA SER A 2 52.85 41.99 19.69
C SER A 2 52.21 42.06 18.29
N GLU A 3 53.01 41.99 17.20
CA GLU A 3 52.48 41.89 15.84
C GLU A 3 51.55 40.67 15.77
N LYS A 4 50.33 40.89 15.32
CA LYS A 4 49.35 39.78 15.16
C LYS A 4 49.82 38.92 13.98
N VAL A 5 49.93 37.60 14.21
CA VAL A 5 50.28 36.61 13.18
C VAL A 5 49.25 36.68 12.02
N GLU A 6 49.78 36.74 10.79
CA GLU A 6 48.98 36.85 9.59
C GLU A 6 48.95 35.53 8.80
N ILE A 7 47.74 35.03 8.54
CA ILE A 7 47.50 33.74 7.86
C ILE A 7 46.82 33.99 6.52
N LEU A 8 47.39 33.45 5.46
CA LEU A 8 46.75 33.42 4.13
C LEU A 8 46.00 32.07 3.97
N ILE A 9 44.69 32.15 3.73
CA ILE A 9 43.88 31.01 3.35
C ILE A 9 43.71 30.98 1.84
N VAL A 10 43.93 29.80 1.23
CA VAL A 10 43.72 29.57 -0.21
C VAL A 10 42.72 28.44 -0.36
N GLU A 11 41.48 28.76 -0.73
CA GLU A 11 40.36 27.84 -0.77
C GLU A 11 39.35 28.30 -1.83
N ASP A 12 39.05 27.48 -2.82
CA ASP A 12 38.14 27.79 -3.95
C ASP A 12 36.67 27.82 -3.56
N SER A 13 36.31 27.20 -2.44
CA SER A 13 34.95 27.22 -1.90
C SER A 13 34.74 28.42 -0.96
N PRO A 14 33.92 29.43 -1.34
CA PRO A 14 33.69 30.61 -0.48
C PRO A 14 33.15 30.25 0.91
N THR A 15 32.32 29.19 1.00
CA THR A 15 31.76 28.75 2.26
C THR A 15 32.83 28.15 3.18
N GLN A 16 33.74 27.33 2.63
CA GLN A 16 34.81 26.72 3.41
C GLN A 16 35.84 27.78 3.82
N ALA A 17 36.22 28.68 2.91
CA ALA A 17 37.12 29.81 3.19
C ALA A 17 36.56 30.69 4.32
N LEU A 18 35.29 31.06 4.29
CA LEU A 18 34.64 31.87 5.32
C LEU A 18 34.59 31.15 6.69
N ARG A 19 34.29 29.84 6.69
CA ARG A 19 34.31 29.03 7.90
C ARG A 19 35.67 28.98 8.54
N LEU A 20 36.72 28.77 7.72
CA LEU A 20 38.09 28.71 8.18
C LEU A 20 38.56 30.08 8.71
N LYS A 21 38.22 31.16 8.00
CA LYS A 21 38.46 32.55 8.43
C LYS A 21 37.86 32.83 9.83
N ASN A 22 36.63 32.45 10.07
CA ASN A 22 35.96 32.67 11.34
C ASN A 22 36.69 31.95 12.48
N ILE A 23 37.06 30.66 12.28
CA ILE A 23 37.81 29.88 13.24
C ILE A 23 39.15 30.55 13.64
N LEU A 24 39.87 31.06 12.65
CA LEU A 24 41.16 31.71 12.87
C LEU A 24 41.02 33.11 13.48
N HIS A 25 40.02 33.86 13.06
CA HIS A 25 39.77 35.21 13.56
C HIS A 25 39.32 35.20 15.05
N GLU A 26 38.57 34.20 15.49
CA GLU A 26 38.19 33.98 16.89
C GLU A 26 39.41 33.76 17.79
N GLN A 27 40.51 33.25 17.23
CA GLN A 27 41.78 33.05 17.95
C GLN A 27 42.75 34.26 17.83
N GLY A 28 42.29 35.33 17.20
CA GLY A 28 43.05 36.59 17.14
C GLY A 28 44.02 36.70 15.97
N TYR A 29 44.03 35.74 15.05
CA TYR A 29 44.84 35.79 13.84
C TYR A 29 44.30 36.85 12.85
N ARG A 30 45.22 37.51 12.08
CA ARG A 30 44.81 38.25 10.88
C ARG A 30 44.71 37.27 9.73
N VAL A 31 43.63 37.37 8.94
CA VAL A 31 43.36 36.40 7.87
C VAL A 31 43.15 37.13 6.54
N GLN A 32 43.96 36.82 5.58
CA GLN A 32 43.72 37.12 4.17
C GLN A 32 43.20 35.88 3.45
N MET A 33 42.47 36.05 2.35
CA MET A 33 41.90 34.94 1.59
C MET A 33 42.21 35.09 0.11
N ALA A 34 42.54 33.98 -0.54
CA ALA A 34 42.68 33.83 -1.97
C ALA A 34 41.77 32.69 -2.46
N MET A 35 41.17 32.82 -3.61
CA MET A 35 40.26 31.82 -4.17
C MET A 35 40.96 30.74 -5.01
N HIS A 36 42.22 30.99 -5.42
CA HIS A 36 43.07 30.05 -6.17
C HIS A 36 44.54 30.37 -6.00
N GLY A 37 45.41 29.44 -6.42
CA GLY A 37 46.84 29.55 -6.18
C GLY A 37 47.50 30.75 -6.85
N GLN A 38 47.03 31.27 -7.99
CA GLN A 38 47.59 32.46 -8.62
C GLN A 38 47.32 33.73 -7.79
N GLU A 39 46.08 33.92 -7.33
CA GLU A 39 45.72 35.03 -6.44
C GLU A 39 46.55 35.02 -5.15
N ALA A 40 46.80 33.80 -4.60
CA ALA A 40 47.65 33.63 -3.43
C ALA A 40 49.08 34.12 -3.71
N LEU A 41 49.67 33.81 -4.88
CA LEU A 41 51.01 34.30 -5.25
C LEU A 41 51.03 35.82 -5.42
N ASP A 42 50.00 36.41 -5.97
CA ASP A 42 49.88 37.86 -6.14
C ASP A 42 49.81 38.57 -4.77
N ILE A 43 49.03 38.01 -3.81
CA ILE A 43 48.97 38.53 -2.43
C ILE A 43 50.36 38.44 -1.75
N ILE A 44 51.09 37.32 -1.90
CA ILE A 44 52.38 37.10 -1.27
C ILE A 44 53.43 38.10 -1.81
N LEU A 45 53.32 38.52 -3.06
CA LEU A 45 54.21 39.54 -3.68
C LEU A 45 54.04 40.88 -2.97
N ASP A 46 52.81 41.25 -2.59
CA ASP A 46 52.52 42.54 -1.94
C ASP A 46 52.74 42.48 -0.42
N HIS A 47 52.46 41.32 0.19
CA HIS A 47 52.52 41.16 1.63
C HIS A 47 52.83 39.71 2.02
N GLU A 48 53.91 39.46 2.71
CA GLU A 48 54.35 38.12 3.12
C GLU A 48 53.58 37.65 4.38
N PRO A 49 52.75 36.58 4.28
CA PRO A 49 52.05 36.02 5.45
C PRO A 49 53.00 35.20 6.32
N ASP A 50 52.66 35.07 7.63
CA ASP A 50 53.42 34.24 8.56
C ASP A 50 53.15 32.73 8.36
N LEU A 51 51.96 32.35 7.76
CA LEU A 51 51.55 30.98 7.49
C LEU A 51 50.57 30.95 6.31
N ILE A 52 50.64 29.92 5.51
CA ILE A 52 49.70 29.67 4.41
C ILE A 52 48.95 28.38 4.70
N ILE A 53 47.59 28.40 4.58
CA ILE A 53 46.73 27.24 4.65
C ILE A 53 46.04 27.12 3.29
N SER A 54 46.37 26.08 2.53
CA SER A 54 45.83 25.89 1.18
C SER A 54 45.06 24.58 1.03
N ASP A 55 43.91 24.61 0.36
CA ASP A 55 43.34 23.37 -0.21
C ASP A 55 44.29 22.82 -1.28
N ILE A 56 44.25 21.51 -1.47
CA ILE A 56 45.02 20.83 -2.54
C ILE A 56 44.26 20.93 -3.86
N VAL A 57 42.96 20.72 -3.87
CA VAL A 57 42.15 20.65 -5.09
C VAL A 57 41.55 22.01 -5.40
N MET A 58 42.20 22.75 -6.27
CA MET A 58 41.79 24.08 -6.70
C MET A 58 42.00 24.24 -8.21
N PRO A 59 41.23 25.11 -8.87
CA PRO A 59 41.43 25.42 -10.28
C PRO A 59 42.76 26.17 -10.52
N GLU A 60 43.25 26.15 -11.76
CA GLU A 60 44.45 26.81 -12.26
C GLU A 60 45.75 26.30 -11.63
N ILE A 61 46.04 26.63 -10.41
CA ILE A 61 47.25 26.20 -9.64
C ILE A 61 46.72 25.43 -8.42
N ASP A 62 47.00 24.12 -8.38
CA ASP A 62 46.66 23.28 -7.23
C ASP A 62 47.54 23.59 -6.01
N GLY A 63 47.11 23.11 -4.81
CA GLY A 63 47.84 23.38 -3.57
C GLY A 63 49.26 22.80 -3.57
N PHE A 64 49.55 21.71 -4.29
CA PHE A 64 50.90 21.14 -4.41
C PHE A 64 51.81 22.04 -5.24
N GLU A 65 51.32 22.52 -6.38
CA GLU A 65 52.05 23.42 -7.26
C GLU A 65 52.30 24.77 -6.58
N LEU A 66 51.27 25.32 -5.89
CA LEU A 66 51.41 26.53 -5.09
C LEU A 66 52.54 26.37 -4.05
N CYS A 67 52.48 25.30 -3.25
CA CYS A 67 53.49 24.99 -2.25
C CYS A 67 54.89 24.90 -2.89
N GLN A 68 55.04 24.17 -3.99
CA GLN A 68 56.32 24.02 -4.69
C GLN A 68 56.89 25.36 -5.19
N ARG A 69 56.04 26.25 -5.72
CA ARG A 69 56.46 27.59 -6.18
C ARG A 69 56.96 28.46 -5.01
N ILE A 70 56.22 28.42 -3.89
CA ILE A 70 56.59 29.12 -2.67
C ILE A 70 57.95 28.62 -2.14
N LYS A 71 58.12 27.30 -2.03
CA LYS A 71 59.32 26.69 -1.46
C LYS A 71 60.57 26.79 -2.37
N LYS A 72 60.44 26.97 -3.69
CA LYS A 72 61.48 27.22 -4.63
C LYS A 72 61.98 28.69 -4.67
N ASN A 73 61.11 29.59 -4.17
CA ASN A 73 61.50 31.03 -4.18
C ASN A 73 62.31 31.35 -2.93
N GLU A 74 63.48 31.96 -3.12
CA GLU A 74 64.45 32.28 -2.02
C GLU A 74 63.88 33.21 -0.95
N LYS A 75 62.93 34.10 -1.30
CA LYS A 75 62.25 35.00 -0.35
C LYS A 75 61.16 34.27 0.46
N TRP A 76 60.37 33.44 -0.20
CA TRP A 76 59.21 32.88 0.37
C TRP A 76 59.38 31.48 0.97
N ARG A 77 60.50 30.78 0.69
CA ARG A 77 60.70 29.38 1.14
C ARG A 77 60.61 29.18 2.62
N ARG A 78 60.73 30.23 3.42
CA ARG A 78 60.57 30.19 4.89
C ARG A 78 59.15 30.25 5.36
N ILE A 79 58.17 30.67 4.55
CA ILE A 79 56.78 30.71 4.87
C ILE A 79 56.26 29.27 5.01
N PRO A 80 55.72 28.85 6.18
CA PRO A 80 55.19 27.52 6.32
C PRO A 80 53.88 27.35 5.54
N VAL A 81 53.69 26.17 4.96
CA VAL A 81 52.52 25.82 4.17
C VAL A 81 51.87 24.60 4.78
N ILE A 82 50.59 24.73 5.18
CA ILE A 82 49.72 23.64 5.58
C ILE A 82 48.84 23.34 4.39
N LEU A 83 48.80 22.07 3.97
CA LEU A 83 47.88 21.61 2.92
C LEU A 83 46.65 20.91 3.54
N LEU A 84 45.44 21.35 3.16
CA LEU A 84 44.20 20.71 3.52
C LEU A 84 43.82 19.70 2.45
N THR A 85 43.49 18.46 2.86
CA THR A 85 43.23 17.38 1.90
C THR A 85 42.00 16.56 2.29
N SER A 86 41.16 16.22 1.30
CA SER A 86 40.16 15.19 1.43
C SER A 86 40.71 13.79 1.09
N LEU A 87 41.96 13.71 0.67
CA LEU A 87 42.53 12.51 0.08
C LEU A 87 43.28 11.68 1.15
N THR A 88 42.87 10.45 1.33
CA THR A 88 43.46 9.44 2.22
C THR A 88 44.57 8.61 1.53
N ASP A 89 44.92 8.91 0.26
CA ASP A 89 45.87 8.12 -0.52
C ASP A 89 47.32 8.46 -0.14
N SER A 90 48.09 7.44 0.17
CA SER A 90 49.53 7.53 0.50
C SER A 90 50.37 8.25 -0.58
N LYS A 91 49.92 8.23 -1.85
CA LYS A 91 50.58 8.97 -2.95
C LYS A 91 50.53 10.48 -2.77
N ASN A 92 49.46 11.00 -2.18
CA ASN A 92 49.29 12.44 -1.94
C ASN A 92 50.16 12.92 -0.77
N VAL A 93 50.35 12.06 0.22
CA VAL A 93 51.27 12.28 1.32
C VAL A 93 52.68 12.48 0.79
N ILE A 94 53.15 11.62 -0.13
CA ILE A 94 54.48 11.71 -0.74
C ILE A 94 54.61 12.93 -1.64
N LYS A 95 53.61 13.28 -2.43
CA LYS A 95 53.59 14.50 -3.23
C LYS A 95 53.73 15.75 -2.36
N GLY A 96 53.05 15.75 -1.21
CA GLY A 96 53.16 16.86 -0.27
C GLY A 96 54.52 17.00 0.40
N LEU A 97 55.15 15.89 0.80
CA LEU A 97 56.51 15.91 1.28
C LEU A 97 57.49 16.38 0.17
N ALA A 98 57.28 15.94 -1.07
CA ALA A 98 58.11 16.32 -2.21
C ALA A 98 57.93 17.79 -2.61
N CYS A 99 56.79 18.44 -2.41
CA CYS A 99 56.59 19.86 -2.63
C CYS A 99 57.13 20.74 -1.48
N GLY A 100 57.52 20.13 -0.36
CA GLY A 100 58.09 20.83 0.78
C GLY A 100 57.09 21.43 1.75
N ALA A 101 55.84 20.92 1.76
CA ALA A 101 54.81 21.33 2.73
C ALA A 101 55.24 21.02 4.17
N ASP A 102 54.90 21.92 5.08
CA ASP A 102 55.25 21.79 6.50
C ASP A 102 54.27 20.92 7.27
N ASN A 103 53.04 20.84 6.80
CA ASN A 103 52.04 19.96 7.40
C ASN A 103 50.87 19.63 6.42
N PHE A 104 50.12 18.55 6.79
CA PHE A 104 48.91 18.13 6.11
C PHE A 104 47.79 17.93 7.11
N ILE A 105 46.59 18.37 6.78
CA ILE A 105 45.42 18.18 7.60
C ILE A 105 44.32 17.60 6.72
N THR A 106 43.75 16.44 7.13
CA THR A 106 42.68 15.79 6.40
C THR A 106 41.32 16.44 6.68
N LYS A 107 40.54 16.71 5.64
CA LYS A 107 39.15 17.14 5.72
C LYS A 107 38.25 15.90 5.90
N PRO A 108 37.20 15.91 6.74
CA PRO A 108 36.87 17.00 7.67
C PRO A 108 37.79 17.04 8.91
N TYR A 109 38.09 18.21 9.39
CA TYR A 109 38.90 18.43 10.58
C TYR A 109 38.15 19.13 11.71
N GLU A 110 38.52 18.82 12.95
CA GLU A 110 38.03 19.57 14.10
C GLU A 110 38.77 20.90 14.26
N PRO A 111 38.08 22.03 14.57
CA PRO A 111 38.71 23.33 14.76
C PRO A 111 39.85 23.31 15.78
N LYS A 112 39.69 22.64 16.89
CA LYS A 112 40.70 22.51 17.95
C LYS A 112 41.98 21.84 17.43
N TYR A 113 41.84 20.82 16.60
CA TYR A 113 42.98 20.11 16.00
C TYR A 113 43.76 21.01 15.04
N LEU A 114 43.04 21.70 14.14
CA LEU A 114 43.65 22.64 13.19
C LEU A 114 44.45 23.72 13.96
N LEU A 115 43.84 24.34 14.96
CA LEU A 115 44.48 25.40 15.78
C LEU A 115 45.74 24.90 16.49
N SER A 116 45.67 23.72 17.10
CA SER A 116 46.86 23.10 17.75
C SER A 116 48.01 22.88 16.75
N ARG A 117 47.73 22.53 15.47
CA ARG A 117 48.72 22.35 14.45
C ARG A 117 49.38 23.69 14.02
N ILE A 118 48.56 24.71 13.85
CA ILE A 118 49.04 26.07 13.53
C ILE A 118 49.99 26.55 14.63
N GLU A 119 49.61 26.44 15.90
CA GLU A 119 50.44 26.82 17.03
C GLU A 119 51.77 26.05 17.06
N THR A 120 51.73 24.73 16.84
CA THR A 120 52.90 23.87 16.80
C THR A 120 53.88 24.34 15.70
N ILE A 121 53.38 24.62 14.49
CA ILE A 121 54.20 25.06 13.36
C ILE A 121 54.82 26.44 13.62
N LEU A 122 54.04 27.39 14.12
CA LEU A 122 54.50 28.73 14.43
C LEU A 122 55.56 28.73 15.54
N ASN A 123 55.40 27.87 16.56
CA ASN A 123 56.37 27.69 17.63
C ASN A 123 57.69 27.04 17.12
N ASN A 124 57.58 26.01 16.27
CA ASN A 124 58.71 25.33 15.67
C ASN A 124 59.51 26.26 14.76
N LEU A 125 58.85 27.19 14.04
CA LEU A 125 59.55 28.22 13.25
C LEU A 125 60.43 29.09 14.07
N LYS A 126 60.00 29.55 15.26
CA LYS A 126 60.81 30.36 16.17
C LYS A 126 62.06 29.62 16.62
N LEU A 127 61.98 28.29 16.78
CA LEU A 127 63.10 27.43 17.17
C LEU A 127 64.06 27.13 15.98
N ARG A 128 63.60 27.10 14.73
CA ARG A 128 64.38 26.82 13.50
C ARG A 128 65.26 27.96 13.09
N GLN A 129 64.97 29.23 13.41
CA GLN A 129 65.80 30.37 13.11
C GLN A 129 67.19 30.30 13.74
N ALA A 130 67.41 29.30 14.65
CA ALA A 130 68.65 29.10 15.38
C ALA A 130 69.63 28.02 14.80
N ARG A 131 69.31 27.29 13.71
CA ARG A 131 70.12 26.16 13.19
C ARG A 131 70.40 26.22 11.69
N LYS A 132 71.66 25.76 11.29
CA LYS A 132 72.17 25.72 9.93
C LYS A 132 71.57 24.56 9.06
N GLU A 133 71.57 24.75 7.74
CA GLU A 133 71.07 23.93 6.63
C GLU A 133 71.54 22.46 6.65
N SER A 134 70.61 21.50 6.41
CA SER A 134 70.91 20.08 6.14
C SER A 134 70.45 19.65 4.75
N GLN A 135 71.17 18.69 4.13
CA GLN A 135 70.86 18.10 2.82
C GLN A 135 69.59 17.22 2.93
N GLY A 136 68.68 17.27 1.91
CA GLY A 136 67.45 16.50 1.85
C GLY A 136 67.66 15.00 1.88
N LEU A 137 66.54 14.26 2.29
CA LEU A 137 66.47 12.79 2.41
C LEU A 137 65.99 12.15 1.11
N GLN A 138 66.74 11.16 0.59
CA GLN A 138 66.24 10.30 -0.51
C GLN A 138 65.49 9.10 0.03
N ILE A 139 64.25 8.87 -0.45
CA ILE A 139 63.46 7.69 -0.11
C ILE A 139 62.95 6.96 -1.35
N ILE A 140 62.75 5.64 -1.24
CA ILE A 140 62.15 4.84 -2.29
C ILE A 140 60.76 4.40 -1.81
N PHE A 141 59.69 4.74 -2.56
CA PHE A 141 58.34 4.34 -2.25
C PHE A 141 57.63 3.86 -3.51
N GLY A 142 57.01 2.68 -3.45
CA GLY A 142 56.34 2.06 -4.59
C GLY A 142 57.26 1.85 -5.80
N GLY A 143 58.54 1.57 -5.57
CA GLY A 143 59.56 1.38 -6.63
C GLY A 143 60.05 2.67 -7.28
N LYS A 144 59.61 3.86 -6.83
CA LYS A 144 60.07 5.16 -7.32
C LYS A 144 60.90 5.90 -6.27
N GLN A 145 61.94 6.57 -6.72
CA GLN A 145 62.82 7.35 -5.86
C GLN A 145 62.32 8.79 -5.75
N TYR A 146 62.22 9.30 -4.52
CA TYR A 146 61.79 10.65 -4.20
C TYR A 146 62.89 11.35 -3.39
N LEU A 147 63.16 12.58 -3.75
CA LEU A 147 63.98 13.47 -2.94
C LEU A 147 63.07 14.31 -2.06
N ILE A 148 63.19 14.17 -0.75
CA ILE A 148 62.45 14.98 0.22
C ILE A 148 63.36 16.10 0.70
N PRO A 149 63.13 17.36 0.30
CA PRO A 149 63.98 18.48 0.65
C PRO A 149 63.72 18.98 2.08
N SER A 150 62.85 18.30 2.84
CA SER A 150 62.46 18.67 4.18
C SER A 150 63.48 18.26 5.23
N GLU A 151 63.68 19.08 6.24
CA GLU A 151 64.50 18.74 7.40
C GLU A 151 63.95 17.53 8.16
N PRO A 152 64.83 16.72 8.84
CA PRO A 152 64.36 15.56 9.63
C PRO A 152 63.29 15.93 10.64
N GLN A 153 63.30 17.12 11.20
CA GLN A 153 62.29 17.62 12.12
C GLN A 153 60.91 17.77 11.44
N GLN A 154 60.88 18.27 10.21
CA GLN A 154 59.62 18.40 9.46
C GLN A 154 59.00 17.05 9.12
N ILE A 155 59.82 16.05 8.82
CA ILE A 155 59.37 14.68 8.56
C ILE A 155 58.77 14.07 9.83
N LEU A 156 59.38 14.28 11.00
CA LEU A 156 58.88 13.83 12.29
C LEU A 156 57.58 14.52 12.63
N ASP A 157 57.47 15.83 12.52
CA ASP A 157 56.24 16.61 12.78
C ASP A 157 55.10 16.13 11.91
N PHE A 158 55.39 15.82 10.63
CA PHE A 158 54.43 15.27 9.71
C PHE A 158 53.97 13.84 10.09
N LEU A 159 54.88 12.95 10.45
CA LEU A 159 54.58 11.58 10.90
C LEU A 159 53.73 11.58 12.17
N PHE A 160 54.09 12.43 13.15
CA PHE A 160 53.27 12.57 14.37
C PHE A 160 51.87 13.08 14.06
N SER A 161 51.73 14.07 13.17
CA SER A 161 50.45 14.61 12.75
C SER A 161 49.55 13.54 12.10
N THR A 162 50.11 12.76 11.16
CA THR A 162 49.36 11.69 10.49
C THR A 162 49.00 10.56 11.44
N TYR A 163 49.90 10.19 12.35
CA TYR A 163 49.67 9.18 13.36
C TYR A 163 48.56 9.58 14.35
N GLU A 164 48.56 10.80 14.85
CA GLU A 164 47.51 11.32 15.74
C GLU A 164 46.16 11.37 15.03
N THR A 165 46.12 11.78 13.77
CA THR A 165 44.88 11.74 12.96
C THR A 165 44.35 10.32 12.80
N ALA A 166 45.22 9.35 12.52
CA ALA A 166 44.84 7.94 12.43
C ALA A 166 44.30 7.37 13.74
N LEU A 167 44.95 7.74 14.88
CA LEU A 167 44.49 7.35 16.20
C LEU A 167 43.13 7.94 16.55
N HIS A 168 42.86 9.21 16.18
CA HIS A 168 41.58 9.85 16.42
C HIS A 168 40.47 9.17 15.59
N GLN A 169 40.71 8.96 14.29
CA GLN A 169 39.77 8.25 13.42
C GLN A 169 39.46 6.82 13.89
N ASN A 170 40.50 6.11 14.37
CA ASN A 170 40.31 4.76 14.89
C ASN A 170 39.44 4.75 16.18
N ARG A 171 39.63 5.70 17.09
CA ARG A 171 38.80 5.86 18.29
C ARG A 171 37.32 6.12 17.93
N GLU A 172 37.08 7.04 16.99
CA GLU A 172 35.72 7.34 16.52
C GLU A 172 35.06 6.12 15.83
N LEU A 173 35.85 5.39 15.02
CA LEU A 173 35.38 4.17 14.37
C LEU A 173 34.98 3.09 15.39
N VAL A 174 35.79 2.87 16.42
CA VAL A 174 35.48 1.91 17.50
C VAL A 174 34.20 2.31 18.20
N LYS A 175 34.05 3.59 18.56
CA LYS A 175 32.86 4.11 19.23
C LYS A 175 31.59 3.92 18.39
N THR A 176 31.64 4.30 17.12
CA THR A 176 30.51 4.14 16.20
C THR A 176 30.15 2.67 16.00
N LYS A 177 31.15 1.78 15.95
CA LYS A 177 30.94 0.34 15.86
C LYS A 177 30.22 -0.23 17.09
N GLU A 178 30.56 0.23 18.27
CA GLU A 178 29.92 -0.17 19.53
C GLU A 178 28.47 0.32 19.60
N GLU A 179 28.22 1.59 19.21
CA GLU A 179 26.88 2.15 19.12
C GLU A 179 26.01 1.39 18.12
N LEU A 180 26.54 1.07 16.93
CA LEU A 180 25.85 0.30 15.91
C LEU A 180 25.49 -1.11 16.42
N LYS A 181 26.43 -1.77 17.11
CA LYS A 181 26.19 -3.09 17.71
C LYS A 181 25.06 -3.05 18.75
N ARG A 182 25.06 -2.02 19.60
CA ARG A 182 24.01 -1.82 20.60
C ARG A 182 22.64 -1.59 19.95
N LEU A 183 22.60 -0.75 18.89
CA LEU A 183 21.38 -0.43 18.17
C LEU A 183 20.80 -1.67 17.47
N ASN A 184 21.67 -2.49 16.87
CA ASN A 184 21.25 -3.75 16.23
C ASN A 184 20.63 -4.72 17.24
N LEU A 185 21.22 -4.90 18.41
CA LEU A 185 20.65 -5.74 19.47
C LEU A 185 19.28 -5.24 19.96
N GLN A 186 19.12 -3.92 20.08
CA GLN A 186 17.82 -3.33 20.42
C GLN A 186 16.78 -3.55 19.31
N LEU A 187 17.18 -3.38 18.06
CA LEU A 187 16.31 -3.59 16.91
C LEU A 187 15.86 -5.06 16.80
N GLU A 188 16.79 -6.00 16.95
CA GLU A 188 16.48 -7.44 16.98
C GLU A 188 15.46 -7.77 18.08
N GLY A 189 15.63 -7.23 19.28
CA GLY A 189 14.69 -7.40 20.38
C GLY A 189 13.29 -6.83 20.06
N MET A 190 13.22 -5.62 19.51
CA MET A 190 11.95 -5.01 19.10
C MET A 190 11.26 -5.79 17.97
N VAL A 191 12.04 -6.27 16.99
CA VAL A 191 11.51 -7.10 15.88
C VAL A 191 10.94 -8.40 16.41
N ALA A 192 11.68 -9.10 17.31
CA ALA A 192 11.21 -10.35 17.90
C ALA A 192 9.91 -10.14 18.70
N GLN A 193 9.84 -9.09 19.54
CA GLN A 193 8.65 -8.74 20.32
C GLN A 193 7.45 -8.41 19.41
N ARG A 194 7.68 -7.60 18.37
CA ARG A 194 6.62 -7.20 17.44
C ARG A 194 6.12 -8.37 16.60
N THR A 195 7.04 -9.26 16.20
CA THR A 195 6.68 -10.48 15.45
C THR A 195 5.82 -11.41 16.31
N ALA A 196 6.20 -11.63 17.56
CA ALA A 196 5.42 -12.45 18.48
C ALA A 196 4.00 -11.87 18.72
N ALA A 197 3.90 -10.55 18.93
CA ALA A 197 2.61 -9.88 19.11
C ALA A 197 1.73 -9.98 17.85
N LEU A 198 2.31 -9.76 16.65
CA LEU A 198 1.58 -9.89 15.39
C LEU A 198 1.11 -11.33 15.14
N THR A 199 1.94 -12.33 15.48
CA THR A 199 1.55 -13.74 15.34
C THR A 199 0.34 -14.06 16.22
N ALA A 200 0.36 -13.62 17.48
CA ALA A 200 -0.77 -13.82 18.39
C ALA A 200 -2.05 -13.12 17.90
N GLU A 201 -1.94 -11.88 17.41
CA GLU A 201 -3.07 -11.12 16.84
C GLU A 201 -3.65 -11.81 15.59
N VAL A 202 -2.78 -12.33 14.70
CA VAL A 202 -3.21 -13.06 13.51
C VAL A 202 -3.94 -14.35 13.88
N ASP A 203 -3.47 -15.09 14.88
CA ASP A 203 -4.11 -16.33 15.33
C ASP A 203 -5.48 -16.06 15.97
N GLU A 204 -5.58 -15.01 16.81
CA GLU A 204 -6.86 -14.58 17.38
C GLU A 204 -7.86 -14.16 16.30
N ARG A 205 -7.41 -13.38 15.33
CA ARG A 205 -8.23 -12.94 14.20
C ARG A 205 -8.72 -14.10 13.34
N LYS A 206 -7.87 -15.08 13.06
CA LYS A 206 -8.25 -16.30 12.33
C LYS A 206 -9.33 -17.08 13.08
N LYS A 207 -9.17 -17.24 14.40
CA LYS A 207 -10.15 -17.92 15.24
C LYS A 207 -11.51 -17.22 15.20
N ALA A 208 -11.53 -15.90 15.42
CA ALA A 208 -12.74 -15.10 15.34
C ALA A 208 -13.42 -15.18 13.96
N GLN A 209 -12.62 -15.18 12.87
CA GLN A 209 -13.13 -15.33 11.51
C GLN A 209 -13.78 -16.70 11.29
N THR A 210 -13.19 -17.78 11.81
CA THR A 210 -13.75 -19.14 11.72
C THR A 210 -15.06 -19.23 12.49
N GLU A 211 -15.10 -18.73 13.73
CA GLU A 211 -16.32 -18.70 14.56
C GLU A 211 -17.46 -17.89 13.91
N LEU A 212 -17.12 -16.74 13.31
CA LEU A 212 -18.09 -15.92 12.57
C LEU A 212 -18.64 -16.68 11.36
N GLN A 213 -17.78 -17.34 10.58
CA GLN A 213 -18.19 -18.13 9.41
C GLN A 213 -19.11 -19.31 9.80
N GLU A 214 -18.79 -20.00 10.88
CA GLU A 214 -19.64 -21.06 11.42
C GLU A 214 -20.99 -20.54 11.89
N SER A 215 -21.01 -19.40 12.55
CA SER A 215 -22.25 -18.74 12.99
C SER A 215 -23.12 -18.31 11.81
N LEU A 216 -22.53 -17.71 10.77
CA LEU A 216 -23.22 -17.34 9.53
C LEU A 216 -23.80 -18.57 8.83
N ASN A 217 -23.04 -19.65 8.73
CA ASN A 217 -23.52 -20.90 8.13
C ASN A 217 -24.68 -21.51 8.92
N LYS A 218 -24.62 -21.47 10.25
CA LYS A 218 -25.69 -21.92 11.12
C LYS A 218 -26.95 -21.06 10.96
N LEU A 219 -26.81 -19.74 10.92
CA LEU A 219 -27.90 -18.81 10.70
C LEU A 219 -28.57 -19.06 9.35
N HIS A 220 -27.80 -19.23 8.28
CA HIS A 220 -28.30 -19.53 6.94
C HIS A 220 -29.10 -20.83 6.93
N LYS A 221 -28.54 -21.92 7.49
CA LYS A 221 -29.28 -23.20 7.60
C LYS A 221 -30.57 -23.08 8.40
N THR A 222 -30.56 -22.28 9.47
CA THR A 222 -31.79 -22.07 10.29
C THR A 222 -32.82 -21.30 9.49
N MET A 223 -32.43 -20.27 8.75
CA MET A 223 -33.32 -19.49 7.87
C MET A 223 -33.93 -20.39 6.79
N GLU A 224 -33.11 -21.19 6.10
CA GLU A 224 -33.53 -22.17 5.09
C GLU A 224 -34.57 -23.17 5.68
N GLY A 225 -34.25 -23.75 6.83
CA GLY A 225 -35.16 -24.66 7.51
C GLY A 225 -36.46 -24.01 7.91
N THR A 226 -36.42 -22.73 8.32
CA THR A 226 -37.62 -21.97 8.68
C THR A 226 -38.53 -21.72 7.46
N ILE A 227 -37.93 -21.24 6.34
CA ILE A 227 -38.63 -21.01 5.07
C ILE A 227 -39.30 -22.31 4.60
N HIS A 228 -38.53 -23.40 4.59
CA HIS A 228 -39.05 -24.71 4.18
C HIS A 228 -40.19 -25.19 5.08
N THR A 229 -40.09 -25.00 6.41
CA THR A 229 -41.16 -25.35 7.34
C THR A 229 -42.42 -24.53 7.09
N ILE A 230 -42.30 -23.23 6.82
CA ILE A 230 -43.43 -22.34 6.50
C ILE A 230 -44.08 -22.79 5.17
N SER A 231 -43.32 -23.11 4.15
CA SER A 231 -43.81 -23.64 2.86
C SER A 231 -44.57 -24.95 3.10
N LEU A 232 -44.02 -25.91 3.86
CA LEU A 232 -44.74 -27.15 4.22
C LEU A 232 -46.03 -26.91 4.98
N MET A 233 -46.11 -25.91 5.87
CA MET A 233 -47.35 -25.55 6.56
C MET A 233 -48.43 -25.05 5.60
N SER A 234 -48.03 -24.29 4.57
CA SER A 234 -48.91 -23.87 3.48
C SER A 234 -49.44 -25.07 2.70
N GLU A 235 -48.57 -26.00 2.31
CA GLU A 235 -48.93 -27.23 1.58
C GLU A 235 -49.87 -28.16 2.37
N ILE A 236 -49.68 -28.30 3.70
CA ILE A 236 -50.54 -29.12 4.56
C ILE A 236 -51.95 -28.54 4.58
N ARG A 237 -52.10 -27.22 4.49
CA ARG A 237 -53.38 -26.54 4.49
C ARG A 237 -54.12 -26.68 3.17
N ASP A 238 -53.42 -26.73 2.06
CA ASP A 238 -53.96 -27.00 0.71
C ASP A 238 -53.42 -28.37 0.23
N PRO A 239 -54.15 -29.49 0.50
CA PRO A 239 -53.65 -30.83 0.18
C PRO A 239 -53.34 -31.08 -1.29
N TYR A 240 -53.71 -30.14 -2.17
CA TYR A 240 -53.52 -30.22 -3.61
C TYR A 240 -52.27 -29.55 -4.14
N THR A 241 -51.53 -28.91 -3.23
CA THR A 241 -50.31 -28.18 -3.57
C THR A 241 -49.03 -28.91 -3.12
N ALA A 242 -49.11 -30.20 -2.76
CA ALA A 242 -47.94 -30.94 -2.32
C ALA A 242 -46.79 -30.84 -3.36
N GLY A 243 -45.67 -30.17 -2.98
CA GLY A 243 -44.52 -29.88 -3.80
C GLY A 243 -44.75 -28.80 -4.87
N HIS A 244 -45.92 -28.14 -4.91
CA HIS A 244 -46.23 -27.06 -5.84
C HIS A 244 -45.27 -25.88 -5.63
N GLU A 245 -45.20 -25.34 -4.42
CA GLU A 245 -44.35 -24.19 -4.12
C GLU A 245 -42.87 -24.46 -4.48
N ARG A 246 -42.41 -25.70 -4.22
CA ARG A 246 -41.03 -26.10 -4.63
C ARG A 246 -40.86 -26.10 -6.12
N ARG A 247 -41.79 -26.69 -6.90
CA ARG A 247 -41.72 -26.77 -8.35
C ARG A 247 -41.83 -25.39 -9.02
N VAL A 248 -42.74 -24.53 -8.51
CA VAL A 248 -42.83 -23.12 -8.93
C VAL A 248 -41.55 -22.38 -8.66
N SER A 249 -40.98 -22.51 -7.48
CA SER A 249 -39.70 -21.92 -7.12
C SER A 249 -38.56 -22.40 -8.04
N GLN A 250 -38.51 -23.69 -8.37
CA GLN A 250 -37.49 -24.26 -9.27
C GLN A 250 -37.61 -23.66 -10.67
N LEU A 251 -38.82 -23.63 -11.27
CA LEU A 251 -39.02 -23.06 -12.60
C LEU A 251 -38.73 -21.54 -12.61
N ALA A 252 -39.18 -20.82 -11.58
CA ALA A 252 -38.93 -19.40 -11.43
C ALA A 252 -37.41 -19.07 -11.36
N CYS A 253 -36.65 -19.85 -10.62
CA CYS A 253 -35.19 -19.74 -10.55
C CYS A 253 -34.56 -20.04 -11.91
N ALA A 254 -35.00 -21.08 -12.62
CA ALA A 254 -34.49 -21.40 -13.95
C ALA A 254 -34.76 -20.27 -14.95
N ILE A 255 -35.97 -19.68 -14.93
CA ILE A 255 -36.31 -18.50 -15.75
C ILE A 255 -35.42 -17.31 -15.38
N ALA A 256 -35.20 -17.04 -14.10
CA ALA A 256 -34.37 -15.96 -13.62
C ALA A 256 -32.89 -16.12 -14.06
N HIS A 257 -32.35 -17.33 -14.03
CA HIS A 257 -31.04 -17.64 -14.58
C HIS A 257 -30.94 -17.41 -16.08
N GLU A 258 -31.99 -17.80 -16.84
CA GLU A 258 -32.03 -17.57 -18.28
C GLU A 258 -32.07 -16.08 -18.63
N LEU A 259 -32.75 -15.29 -17.82
CA LEU A 259 -32.78 -13.83 -17.89
C LEU A 259 -31.49 -13.16 -17.38
N ARG A 260 -30.50 -13.95 -16.94
CA ARG A 260 -29.19 -13.51 -16.44
C ARG A 260 -29.29 -12.59 -15.21
N LEU A 261 -30.24 -12.85 -14.33
CA LEU A 261 -30.35 -12.15 -13.05
C LEU A 261 -29.17 -12.52 -12.13
N SER A 262 -28.83 -11.63 -11.21
CA SER A 262 -27.79 -11.89 -10.21
C SER A 262 -28.16 -13.04 -9.30
N LYS A 263 -27.16 -13.70 -8.68
CA LYS A 263 -27.39 -14.77 -7.69
C LYS A 263 -28.30 -14.31 -6.54
N ASP A 264 -28.16 -13.08 -6.13
CA ASP A 264 -28.94 -12.47 -5.07
C ASP A 264 -30.41 -12.31 -5.47
N GLN A 265 -30.70 -11.85 -6.69
CA GLN A 265 -32.06 -11.76 -7.21
C GLN A 265 -32.70 -13.14 -7.40
N VAL A 266 -31.94 -14.13 -7.88
CA VAL A 266 -32.41 -15.51 -8.02
C VAL A 266 -32.81 -16.06 -6.64
N GLU A 267 -32.03 -15.77 -5.61
CA GLU A 267 -32.33 -16.20 -4.25
C GLU A 267 -33.65 -15.56 -3.73
N GLY A 268 -33.85 -14.27 -3.99
CA GLY A 268 -35.10 -13.58 -3.68
C GLY A 268 -36.33 -14.23 -4.37
N ILE A 269 -36.17 -14.59 -5.65
CA ILE A 269 -37.24 -15.28 -6.43
C ILE A 269 -37.46 -16.66 -5.88
N ARG A 270 -36.40 -17.39 -5.47
CA ARG A 270 -36.54 -18.71 -4.85
C ARG A 270 -37.40 -18.67 -3.57
N VAL A 271 -37.07 -17.72 -2.68
CA VAL A 271 -37.81 -17.53 -1.43
C VAL A 271 -39.26 -17.11 -1.71
N ALA A 272 -39.46 -16.17 -2.65
CA ALA A 272 -40.78 -15.73 -3.02
C ALA A 272 -41.62 -16.86 -3.63
N GLY A 273 -41.03 -17.73 -4.44
CA GLY A 273 -41.69 -18.92 -5.01
C GLY A 273 -42.09 -19.94 -3.97
N LEU A 274 -41.29 -20.14 -2.91
CA LEU A 274 -41.63 -21.04 -1.79
C LEU A 274 -42.74 -20.49 -0.91
N LEU A 275 -42.95 -19.18 -0.88
CA LEU A 275 -43.85 -18.52 0.04
C LEU A 275 -45.04 -17.83 -0.65
N HIS A 276 -45.17 -17.93 -2.00
CA HIS A 276 -46.17 -17.15 -2.75
C HIS A 276 -47.61 -17.42 -2.30
N ASP A 277 -47.91 -18.63 -1.89
CA ASP A 277 -49.22 -19.10 -1.49
C ASP A 277 -49.46 -19.07 0.03
N ILE A 278 -48.53 -18.54 0.86
CA ILE A 278 -48.66 -18.55 2.34
C ILE A 278 -49.95 -17.91 2.82
N GLY A 279 -50.52 -16.96 2.11
CA GLY A 279 -51.78 -16.29 2.45
C GLY A 279 -53.00 -17.18 2.35
N LYS A 280 -52.92 -18.36 1.71
CA LYS A 280 -54.00 -19.38 1.72
C LYS A 280 -54.34 -19.87 3.13
N ILE A 281 -53.46 -19.61 4.10
CA ILE A 281 -53.74 -19.91 5.51
C ILE A 281 -55.04 -19.22 6.02
N SER A 282 -55.40 -18.09 5.45
CA SER A 282 -56.64 -17.33 5.78
C SER A 282 -57.86 -17.82 5.05
N VAL A 283 -57.72 -18.72 4.06
CA VAL A 283 -58.86 -19.29 3.31
C VAL A 283 -59.39 -20.52 4.03
N PRO A 284 -60.74 -20.66 4.20
CA PRO A 284 -61.31 -21.87 4.80
C PRO A 284 -60.93 -23.14 4.03
N ILE A 285 -60.52 -24.18 4.78
CA ILE A 285 -60.06 -25.44 4.17
C ILE A 285 -61.14 -26.12 3.35
N GLU A 286 -62.43 -25.95 3.72
CA GLU A 286 -63.58 -26.47 3.00
C GLU A 286 -63.70 -25.90 1.57
N ILE A 287 -63.14 -24.70 1.34
CA ILE A 287 -63.10 -24.10 0.01
C ILE A 287 -61.90 -24.65 -0.76
N LEU A 288 -60.74 -24.71 -0.14
CA LEU A 288 -59.49 -25.19 -0.77
C LEU A 288 -59.60 -26.69 -1.12
N SER A 289 -60.22 -27.51 -0.27
CA SER A 289 -60.33 -28.96 -0.44
C SER A 289 -61.58 -29.43 -1.17
N ARG A 290 -62.42 -28.51 -1.64
CA ARG A 290 -63.69 -28.86 -2.28
C ARG A 290 -63.51 -29.51 -3.66
N PRO A 291 -64.14 -30.66 -3.90
CA PRO A 291 -64.16 -31.26 -5.23
C PRO A 291 -65.13 -30.53 -6.18
N GLY A 292 -64.70 -30.34 -7.44
CA GLY A 292 -65.55 -29.78 -8.50
C GLY A 292 -65.26 -28.28 -8.79
N GLN A 293 -66.19 -27.61 -9.48
CA GLN A 293 -66.08 -26.23 -9.85
C GLN A 293 -66.17 -25.28 -8.66
N ILE A 294 -65.25 -24.38 -8.50
CA ILE A 294 -65.30 -23.31 -7.51
C ILE A 294 -66.31 -22.26 -7.95
N ARG A 295 -67.21 -21.86 -7.01
CA ARG A 295 -68.25 -20.83 -7.25
C ARG A 295 -67.56 -19.42 -7.20
N ASP A 296 -68.18 -18.44 -7.82
CA ASP A 296 -67.59 -17.06 -7.91
C ASP A 296 -67.34 -16.48 -6.53
N PHE A 297 -68.18 -16.68 -5.53
CA PHE A 297 -67.90 -16.17 -4.18
C PHE A 297 -66.78 -16.92 -3.46
N GLU A 298 -66.59 -18.21 -3.70
CA GLU A 298 -65.51 -19.01 -3.20
C GLU A 298 -64.16 -18.57 -3.86
N PHE A 299 -64.19 -18.31 -5.18
CA PHE A 299 -63.04 -17.79 -5.92
C PHE A 299 -62.65 -16.39 -5.43
N ASN A 300 -63.61 -15.53 -5.12
CA ASN A 300 -63.33 -14.22 -4.52
C ASN A 300 -62.69 -14.33 -3.13
N MET A 301 -62.99 -15.37 -2.35
CA MET A 301 -62.32 -15.66 -1.09
C MET A 301 -60.86 -16.14 -1.31
N ILE A 302 -60.63 -16.93 -2.35
CA ILE A 302 -59.26 -17.36 -2.70
C ILE A 302 -58.44 -16.16 -3.15
N LYS A 303 -58.99 -15.21 -3.93
CA LYS A 303 -58.29 -14.02 -4.42
C LYS A 303 -57.69 -13.10 -3.34
N ILE A 304 -58.06 -13.27 -2.08
CA ILE A 304 -57.51 -12.50 -0.98
C ILE A 304 -56.08 -12.95 -0.59
N HIS A 305 -55.68 -14.22 -0.92
CA HIS A 305 -54.41 -14.78 -0.42
C HIS A 305 -53.16 -13.99 -0.78
N PRO A 306 -53.02 -13.30 -1.94
CA PRO A 306 -51.84 -12.51 -2.19
C PRO A 306 -51.72 -11.34 -1.21
N GLN A 307 -52.83 -10.69 -0.86
CA GLN A 307 -52.85 -9.61 0.13
C GLN A 307 -52.54 -10.14 1.54
N GLU A 308 -53.17 -11.25 1.94
CA GLU A 308 -52.89 -11.88 3.23
C GLU A 308 -51.42 -12.35 3.33
N GLY A 309 -50.90 -12.95 2.29
CA GLY A 309 -49.50 -13.33 2.22
C GLY A 309 -48.54 -12.11 2.35
N PHE A 310 -48.85 -11.03 1.68
CA PHE A 310 -48.10 -9.76 1.83
C PHE A 310 -48.17 -9.27 3.29
N ASP A 311 -49.34 -9.24 3.92
CA ASP A 311 -49.54 -8.76 5.27
C ASP A 311 -48.82 -9.60 6.34
N ILE A 312 -48.61 -10.88 6.07
CA ILE A 312 -47.79 -11.79 6.86
C ILE A 312 -46.31 -11.47 6.66
N LEU A 313 -45.84 -11.45 5.39
CA LEU A 313 -44.42 -11.40 5.04
C LEU A 313 -43.78 -10.01 5.15
N LYS A 314 -44.57 -8.92 5.03
CA LYS A 314 -44.06 -7.54 5.19
C LYS A 314 -43.46 -7.25 6.57
N LYS A 315 -43.74 -8.08 7.57
CA LYS A 315 -43.22 -8.00 8.93
C LYS A 315 -41.78 -8.53 9.04
N ILE A 316 -41.34 -9.25 8.01
CA ILE A 316 -39.98 -9.82 7.94
C ILE A 316 -39.16 -8.94 7.03
N GLU A 317 -38.00 -8.47 7.54
CA GLU A 317 -37.04 -7.67 6.76
C GLU A 317 -36.21 -8.58 5.84
N PHE A 318 -36.83 -9.03 4.74
CA PHE A 318 -36.09 -9.73 3.70
C PHE A 318 -35.14 -8.76 2.95
N PRO A 319 -33.96 -9.20 2.56
CA PRO A 319 -33.09 -8.39 1.69
C PRO A 319 -33.66 -8.26 0.26
N TRP A 320 -34.69 -8.99 -0.07
CA TRP A 320 -35.35 -9.04 -1.38
C TRP A 320 -36.83 -8.64 -1.27
N PRO A 321 -37.49 -8.23 -2.34
CA PRO A 321 -38.88 -7.79 -2.33
C PRO A 321 -39.88 -8.97 -2.28
N VAL A 322 -39.63 -9.96 -1.38
CA VAL A 322 -40.44 -11.20 -1.27
C VAL A 322 -41.91 -10.89 -1.05
N ALA A 323 -42.23 -10.05 -0.07
CA ALA A 323 -43.62 -9.71 0.23
C ALA A 323 -44.30 -9.06 -0.99
N GLN A 324 -43.62 -8.20 -1.70
CA GLN A 324 -44.13 -7.51 -2.88
C GLN A 324 -44.38 -8.51 -4.04
N ALA A 325 -43.41 -9.45 -4.23
CA ALA A 325 -43.55 -10.50 -5.25
C ALA A 325 -44.78 -11.39 -4.96
N VAL A 326 -45.00 -11.76 -3.68
CA VAL A 326 -46.18 -12.51 -3.23
C VAL A 326 -47.48 -11.74 -3.44
N LEU A 327 -47.49 -10.42 -3.17
CA LEU A 327 -48.64 -9.58 -3.45
C LEU A 327 -49.05 -9.58 -4.91
N GLN A 328 -48.07 -9.59 -5.83
CA GLN A 328 -48.29 -9.28 -7.25
C GLN A 328 -48.26 -10.52 -8.16
N HIS A 329 -48.04 -11.76 -7.65
CA HIS A 329 -47.85 -12.93 -8.50
C HIS A 329 -49.10 -13.31 -9.36
N HIS A 330 -50.27 -12.84 -8.98
CA HIS A 330 -51.48 -12.98 -9.78
C HIS A 330 -51.89 -11.73 -10.57
N GLU A 331 -51.09 -10.69 -10.54
CA GLU A 331 -51.27 -9.55 -11.43
C GLU A 331 -50.95 -9.96 -12.89
N ARG A 332 -51.56 -9.27 -13.85
CA ARG A 332 -51.38 -9.50 -15.28
C ARG A 332 -50.97 -8.23 -15.98
N MET A 333 -50.14 -8.35 -17.01
CA MET A 333 -49.56 -7.19 -17.73
C MET A 333 -50.61 -6.23 -18.29
N ASP A 334 -51.83 -6.73 -18.60
CA ASP A 334 -52.98 -5.96 -19.10
C ASP A 334 -53.87 -5.35 -17.99
N GLY A 335 -53.52 -5.57 -16.71
CA GLY A 335 -54.33 -5.09 -15.57
C GLY A 335 -55.55 -5.97 -15.23
N SER A 336 -55.74 -7.12 -15.89
CA SER A 336 -56.84 -8.04 -15.60
C SER A 336 -56.62 -8.91 -14.35
N GLY A 337 -55.43 -8.79 -13.73
CA GLY A 337 -55.03 -9.54 -12.54
C GLY A 337 -55.62 -9.04 -11.24
N TYR A 338 -55.14 -9.60 -10.12
CA TYR A 338 -55.57 -9.25 -8.77
C TYR A 338 -54.36 -9.29 -7.82
N PRO A 339 -54.42 -8.67 -6.64
CA PRO A 339 -55.56 -8.01 -6.01
C PRO A 339 -55.74 -6.54 -6.37
N LYS A 340 -54.74 -5.88 -6.98
CA LYS A 340 -54.71 -4.43 -7.24
C LYS A 340 -55.03 -4.04 -8.69
N GLY A 341 -55.00 -4.97 -9.61
CA GLY A 341 -55.15 -4.71 -11.05
C GLY A 341 -53.99 -3.91 -11.63
N LEU A 342 -52.77 -4.18 -11.17
CA LEU A 342 -51.56 -3.54 -11.66
C LEU A 342 -51.25 -3.93 -13.10
N SER A 343 -50.63 -3.04 -13.88
CA SER A 343 -50.34 -3.27 -15.28
C SER A 343 -48.89 -2.98 -15.64
N GLY A 344 -48.38 -3.65 -16.63
CA GLY A 344 -47.10 -3.37 -17.24
C GLY A 344 -45.92 -3.24 -16.23
N SER A 345 -45.30 -2.08 -16.17
CA SER A 345 -44.13 -1.83 -15.31
C SER A 345 -44.42 -1.66 -13.83
N GLU A 346 -45.71 -1.57 -13.44
CA GLU A 346 -46.10 -1.50 -12.03
C GLU A 346 -45.92 -2.84 -11.32
N ILE A 347 -45.92 -3.94 -12.09
CA ILE A 347 -45.65 -5.29 -11.58
C ILE A 347 -44.10 -5.49 -11.53
N ILE A 348 -43.56 -5.84 -10.39
CA ILE A 348 -42.13 -6.12 -10.27
C ILE A 348 -41.72 -7.37 -11.06
N LEU A 349 -40.45 -7.44 -11.50
CA LEU A 349 -39.98 -8.54 -12.34
C LEU A 349 -40.12 -9.90 -11.67
N GLU A 350 -39.85 -10.01 -10.39
CA GLU A 350 -39.98 -11.22 -9.57
C GLU A 350 -41.39 -11.78 -9.64
N ALA A 351 -42.39 -10.90 -9.53
CA ALA A 351 -43.81 -11.29 -9.62
C ALA A 351 -44.20 -11.73 -11.03
N ARG A 352 -43.71 -11.09 -12.10
CA ARG A 352 -43.92 -11.51 -13.48
C ARG A 352 -43.32 -12.89 -13.76
N ILE A 353 -42.15 -13.20 -13.17
CA ILE A 353 -41.52 -14.53 -13.26
C ILE A 353 -42.37 -15.56 -12.52
N LEU A 354 -42.80 -15.25 -11.30
CA LEU A 354 -43.69 -16.15 -10.53
C LEU A 354 -45.03 -16.40 -11.26
N ALA A 355 -45.63 -15.37 -11.84
CA ALA A 355 -46.88 -15.50 -12.58
C ALA A 355 -46.83 -16.52 -13.73
N VAL A 356 -45.71 -16.58 -14.43
CA VAL A 356 -45.48 -17.55 -15.53
C VAL A 356 -45.19 -18.95 -14.94
N ALA A 357 -44.28 -19.00 -13.92
CA ALA A 357 -43.91 -20.27 -13.31
C ALA A 357 -45.08 -20.97 -12.65
N ASP A 358 -45.92 -20.24 -11.91
CA ASP A 358 -47.13 -20.76 -11.24
C ASP A 358 -48.11 -21.31 -12.27
N VAL A 359 -48.47 -20.59 -13.33
CA VAL A 359 -49.37 -21.04 -14.35
C VAL A 359 -48.88 -22.30 -15.08
N VAL A 360 -47.58 -22.32 -15.44
CA VAL A 360 -47.00 -23.49 -16.12
C VAL A 360 -47.03 -24.72 -15.19
N GLU A 361 -46.62 -24.57 -13.93
CA GLU A 361 -46.66 -25.66 -12.98
C GLU A 361 -48.11 -26.13 -12.74
N ALA A 362 -49.03 -25.21 -12.44
CA ALA A 362 -50.42 -25.53 -12.15
C ALA A 362 -51.15 -26.27 -13.30
N MET A 363 -50.77 -26.03 -14.54
CA MET A 363 -51.35 -26.71 -15.73
C MET A 363 -50.63 -28.01 -16.08
N SER A 364 -49.36 -28.14 -15.79
CA SER A 364 -48.57 -29.31 -16.20
C SER A 364 -48.60 -30.46 -15.18
N THR A 365 -48.94 -30.20 -13.93
CA THR A 365 -48.95 -31.22 -12.89
C THR A 365 -50.35 -31.75 -12.58
N HIS A 366 -50.41 -33.02 -12.12
CA HIS A 366 -51.65 -33.62 -11.67
C HIS A 366 -52.17 -32.98 -10.38
N ARG A 367 -53.44 -32.59 -10.40
CA ARG A 367 -54.18 -32.23 -9.19
C ARG A 367 -55.30 -33.25 -8.96
N PRO A 368 -55.64 -33.60 -7.72
CA PRO A 368 -56.61 -34.69 -7.46
C PRO A 368 -57.96 -34.53 -8.13
N TYR A 369 -58.36 -33.32 -8.47
CA TYR A 369 -59.66 -33.06 -9.17
C TYR A 369 -59.53 -32.78 -10.64
N ARG A 370 -58.29 -32.64 -11.12
CA ARG A 370 -58.03 -32.29 -12.51
C ARG A 370 -56.77 -33.02 -12.95
N PRO A 371 -56.91 -33.96 -13.91
CA PRO A 371 -55.72 -34.54 -14.54
C PRO A 371 -54.84 -33.41 -15.09
N ALA A 372 -53.54 -33.61 -15.11
CA ALA A 372 -52.63 -32.67 -15.75
C ALA A 372 -53.16 -32.35 -17.16
N ILE A 373 -53.27 -31.08 -17.44
CA ILE A 373 -53.63 -30.63 -18.81
C ILE A 373 -52.45 -30.90 -19.74
N GLY A 374 -51.25 -30.97 -19.16
CA GLY A 374 -49.98 -31.29 -19.81
C GLY A 374 -49.14 -30.06 -20.12
N MET A 375 -47.84 -30.26 -20.12
CA MET A 375 -46.84 -29.22 -20.35
C MET A 375 -47.07 -28.46 -21.68
N GLU A 376 -47.43 -29.19 -22.76
CA GLU A 376 -47.64 -28.56 -24.06
C GLU A 376 -48.76 -27.52 -24.07
N ARG A 377 -49.88 -27.82 -23.35
CA ARG A 377 -51.00 -26.86 -23.21
C ARG A 377 -50.64 -25.69 -22.30
N ALA A 378 -49.87 -25.93 -21.26
CA ALA A 378 -49.35 -24.85 -20.39
C ALA A 378 -48.49 -23.89 -21.16
N LEU A 379 -47.56 -24.40 -22.00
CA LEU A 379 -46.73 -23.57 -22.87
C LEU A 379 -47.53 -22.80 -23.92
N ASN A 380 -48.56 -23.42 -24.47
CA ASN A 380 -49.49 -22.74 -25.42
C ASN A 380 -50.24 -21.59 -24.74
N GLU A 381 -50.71 -21.77 -23.48
CA GLU A 381 -51.39 -20.73 -22.71
C GLU A 381 -50.53 -19.49 -22.52
N ILE A 382 -49.29 -19.66 -22.02
CA ILE A 382 -48.38 -18.53 -21.83
C ILE A 382 -47.94 -17.90 -23.17
N SER A 383 -47.81 -18.70 -24.23
CA SER A 383 -47.45 -18.25 -25.57
C SER A 383 -48.55 -17.41 -26.22
N GLN A 384 -49.81 -17.82 -26.14
CA GLN A 384 -50.95 -17.08 -26.69
C GLN A 384 -51.20 -15.76 -25.98
N ASN A 385 -50.93 -15.71 -24.69
CA ASN A 385 -51.09 -14.52 -23.84
C ASN A 385 -49.81 -13.72 -23.64
N ARG A 386 -48.73 -14.02 -24.44
CA ARG A 386 -47.46 -13.34 -24.44
C ARG A 386 -47.64 -11.86 -24.83
N GLY A 387 -47.16 -10.95 -23.96
CA GLY A 387 -47.31 -9.51 -24.15
C GLY A 387 -48.68 -8.93 -23.84
N VAL A 388 -49.67 -9.79 -23.52
CA VAL A 388 -51.00 -9.39 -23.06
C VAL A 388 -51.07 -9.60 -21.53
N GLN A 389 -51.08 -10.85 -21.10
CA GLN A 389 -51.13 -11.18 -19.67
C GLN A 389 -49.75 -11.43 -19.05
N TYR A 390 -48.80 -11.90 -19.82
CA TYR A 390 -47.45 -12.27 -19.35
C TYR A 390 -46.36 -11.44 -20.00
N ASP A 391 -45.28 -11.15 -19.25
CA ASP A 391 -44.10 -10.45 -19.76
C ASP A 391 -43.44 -11.27 -20.89
N PRO A 392 -43.26 -10.67 -22.10
CA PRO A 392 -42.70 -11.39 -23.22
C PRO A 392 -41.34 -12.02 -22.98
N ARG A 393 -40.46 -11.33 -22.23
CA ARG A 393 -39.10 -11.83 -21.93
C ARG A 393 -39.16 -13.04 -20.99
N VAL A 394 -40.06 -13.04 -20.05
CA VAL A 394 -40.26 -14.16 -19.10
C VAL A 394 -40.82 -15.38 -19.83
N VAL A 395 -41.83 -15.17 -20.70
CA VAL A 395 -42.41 -16.23 -21.53
C VAL A 395 -41.33 -16.83 -22.47
N ASP A 396 -40.56 -15.99 -23.17
CA ASP A 396 -39.50 -16.45 -24.08
C ASP A 396 -38.45 -17.30 -23.35
N ALA A 397 -38.04 -16.86 -22.15
CA ALA A 397 -37.10 -17.61 -21.30
C ALA A 397 -37.71 -18.97 -20.86
N CYS A 398 -38.95 -19.00 -20.47
CA CYS A 398 -39.66 -20.25 -20.07
C CYS A 398 -39.75 -21.21 -21.27
N LEU A 399 -40.14 -20.73 -22.44
CA LEU A 399 -40.27 -21.55 -23.67
C LEU A 399 -38.91 -22.15 -24.07
N LEU A 400 -37.83 -21.35 -24.01
CA LEU A 400 -36.48 -21.80 -24.31
C LEU A 400 -36.05 -22.91 -23.32
N LEU A 401 -36.28 -22.73 -22.02
CA LEU A 401 -35.96 -23.72 -21.00
C LEU A 401 -36.61 -25.06 -21.23
N VAL A 402 -37.92 -25.04 -21.46
CA VAL A 402 -38.69 -26.29 -21.55
C VAL A 402 -38.50 -26.96 -22.94
N LYS A 403 -38.60 -26.20 -24.03
CA LYS A 403 -38.55 -26.79 -25.41
C LYS A 403 -37.15 -27.12 -25.89
N GLU A 404 -36.13 -26.31 -25.53
CA GLU A 404 -34.80 -26.45 -26.09
C GLU A 404 -33.79 -27.01 -25.08
N LYS A 405 -33.91 -26.66 -23.79
CA LYS A 405 -33.01 -27.11 -22.74
C LYS A 405 -33.51 -28.33 -21.93
N GLY A 406 -34.72 -28.81 -22.22
CA GLY A 406 -35.24 -30.02 -21.60
C GLY A 406 -35.54 -29.88 -20.12
N PHE A 407 -35.96 -28.71 -19.65
CA PHE A 407 -36.35 -28.51 -18.26
C PHE A 407 -37.55 -29.41 -17.91
N ASP A 408 -37.40 -30.21 -16.87
CA ASP A 408 -38.45 -31.06 -16.32
C ASP A 408 -38.47 -30.96 -14.79
N PHE A 409 -39.68 -30.95 -14.20
CA PHE A 409 -39.88 -30.91 -12.75
C PHE A 409 -39.39 -32.15 -12.00
N GLU A 410 -39.25 -33.30 -12.70
CA GLU A 410 -38.79 -34.56 -12.14
C GLU A 410 -37.24 -34.70 -12.14
N SER A 411 -36.56 -33.89 -12.94
CA SER A 411 -35.12 -33.99 -13.17
C SER A 411 -34.27 -33.07 -12.28
N VAL A 412 -34.87 -32.31 -11.38
CA VAL A 412 -34.15 -31.32 -10.54
C VAL A 412 -34.27 -31.59 -9.04
#